data_57c06c5c0310dffafba68fd413b3f8b0
#
_entry.id   57c06c5c0310dffafba68fd413b3f8b0
#
_cell.length_a   1.000
_cell.length_b   1.000
_cell.length_c   1.000
_cell.angle_alpha   90.00
_cell.angle_beta   90.00
_cell.angle_gamma   90.00
#
_symmetry.space_group_name_H-M   'P 1'
#
loop_
_entity.id
_entity.type
_entity.pdbx_description
1 polymer ?
#
loop_
_entity_poly.entity_id
_entity_poly.type
_entity_poly.pdbx_seq_one_letter_code
_entity_poly.pdbx_strand_id
1 'polypeptide(L)'
;MKKRKTVKTILCALALATLAYAQQIPPLAPPRAGFSFPQKQTLTYSVDWRVFPAGTAVVRFEATGEKERITATADTIGAINLLFHVSDHFQATIDRTKGCTEEFDKQTVEGRRQVNSTLRMDYGQSKSILDEKNMVTGVSKHVESPIPGCMTDLLTGVFYTASQPLEVGHDFVIPLVDAMHNVPVTMKVEGREEIKTSLGTFKTIRVQPTAAAGVVKNRGNIWIWYTDDDRHLPVQMRARLFWGTITFRLTGNDYK
;
A
#
# COMPACT_ATOMS: atom_id res chain seq x y z
N MET A 1 57.09 -55.89 -22.48
CA MET A 1 56.60 -54.66 -23.09
C MET A 1 55.14 -54.50 -22.76
N LYS A 2 54.82 -53.62 -21.80
CA LYS A 2 53.43 -53.34 -21.32
C LYS A 2 53.02 -51.95 -21.84
N LYS A 3 52.05 -51.89 -22.77
CA LYS A 3 51.46 -50.64 -23.29
C LYS A 3 50.49 -50.09 -22.23
N ARG A 4 50.79 -48.93 -21.68
CA ARG A 4 49.85 -48.14 -20.82
C ARG A 4 48.87 -47.40 -21.74
N LYS A 5 47.58 -47.71 -21.60
CA LYS A 5 46.48 -46.94 -22.18
C LYS A 5 46.18 -45.76 -21.29
N THR A 6 46.37 -44.54 -21.82
CA THR A 6 46.01 -43.28 -21.14
C THR A 6 44.52 -43.02 -21.38
N VAL A 7 43.71 -43.10 -20.34
CA VAL A 7 42.29 -42.71 -20.38
C VAL A 7 42.23 -41.21 -20.16
N LYS A 8 41.84 -40.45 -21.14
CA LYS A 8 41.51 -39.01 -21.02
C LYS A 8 40.12 -38.88 -20.45
N THR A 9 40.03 -38.49 -19.19
CA THR A 9 38.78 -38.15 -18.54
C THR A 9 38.39 -36.73 -18.97
N ILE A 10 37.34 -36.62 -19.78
CA ILE A 10 36.71 -35.34 -20.17
C ILE A 10 35.78 -34.98 -19.02
N LEU A 11 36.15 -33.99 -18.17
CA LEU A 11 35.26 -33.34 -17.22
C LEU A 11 34.37 -32.35 -17.98
N CYS A 12 33.12 -32.73 -18.22
CA CYS A 12 32.07 -31.78 -18.62
C CYS A 12 31.65 -30.99 -17.36
N ALA A 13 32.12 -29.77 -17.22
CA ALA A 13 31.62 -28.82 -16.25
C ALA A 13 30.25 -28.31 -16.72
N LEU A 14 29.16 -28.89 -16.20
CA LEU A 14 27.82 -28.29 -16.29
C LEU A 14 27.80 -27.04 -15.42
N ALA A 15 27.96 -25.87 -16.02
CA ALA A 15 27.63 -24.62 -15.40
C ALA A 15 26.10 -24.53 -15.29
N LEU A 16 25.54 -24.84 -14.13
CA LEU A 16 24.17 -24.53 -13.75
C LEU A 16 24.06 -23.01 -13.60
N ALA A 17 23.67 -22.32 -14.66
CA ALA A 17 23.21 -20.95 -14.60
C ALA A 17 21.88 -20.94 -13.84
N THR A 18 21.91 -20.69 -12.54
CA THR A 18 20.73 -20.33 -11.76
C THR A 18 20.28 -18.96 -12.23
N LEU A 19 19.36 -18.91 -13.19
CA LEU A 19 18.60 -17.73 -13.51
C LEU A 19 17.83 -17.34 -12.24
N ALA A 20 18.36 -16.37 -11.49
CA ALA A 20 17.59 -15.68 -10.48
C ALA A 20 16.43 -14.99 -11.21
N TYR A 21 15.23 -15.56 -11.15
CA TYR A 21 14.00 -14.90 -11.54
C TYR A 21 13.81 -13.72 -10.60
N ALA A 22 14.38 -12.55 -10.94
CA ALA A 22 13.93 -11.31 -10.35
C ALA A 22 12.44 -11.22 -10.69
N GLN A 23 11.59 -11.25 -9.67
CA GLN A 23 10.14 -11.16 -9.84
C GLN A 23 9.86 -9.84 -10.58
N GLN A 24 9.53 -9.93 -11.86
CA GLN A 24 9.24 -8.75 -12.67
C GLN A 24 8.01 -8.08 -12.08
N ILE A 25 8.17 -6.82 -11.70
CA ILE A 25 7.06 -5.99 -11.22
C ILE A 25 6.31 -5.54 -12.47
N PRO A 26 5.02 -5.93 -12.63
CA PRO A 26 4.26 -5.52 -13.79
C PRO A 26 3.99 -4.00 -13.74
N PRO A 27 3.79 -3.35 -14.88
CA PRO A 27 3.38 -1.95 -14.91
C PRO A 27 2.02 -1.78 -14.21
N LEU A 28 1.79 -0.59 -13.65
CA LEU A 28 0.51 -0.25 -13.08
C LEU A 28 -0.56 -0.28 -14.19
N ALA A 29 -1.60 -1.10 -14.01
CA ALA A 29 -2.71 -1.15 -14.95
C ALA A 29 -3.46 0.19 -14.96
N PRO A 30 -3.89 0.72 -16.11
CA PRO A 30 -4.63 1.98 -16.15
C PRO A 30 -5.96 1.88 -15.39
N PRO A 31 -6.52 3.00 -14.91
CA PRO A 31 -7.88 3.02 -14.38
C PRO A 31 -8.88 2.47 -15.41
N ARG A 32 -9.95 1.80 -14.93
CA ARG A 32 -11.02 1.34 -15.82
C ARG A 32 -11.66 2.53 -16.56
N ALA A 33 -12.21 2.27 -17.72
CA ALA A 33 -12.88 3.29 -18.53
C ALA A 33 -13.99 3.99 -17.71
N GLY A 34 -14.02 5.31 -17.78
CA GLY A 34 -15.00 6.14 -17.07
C GLY A 34 -14.68 6.40 -15.60
N PHE A 35 -13.64 5.81 -15.04
CA PHE A 35 -13.21 6.13 -13.67
C PHE A 35 -12.49 7.49 -13.64
N SER A 36 -12.78 8.28 -12.60
CA SER A 36 -12.02 9.48 -12.27
C SER A 36 -11.92 9.60 -10.74
N PHE A 37 -10.76 10.04 -10.27
CA PHE A 37 -10.63 10.42 -8.86
C PHE A 37 -11.54 11.60 -8.53
N PRO A 38 -12.09 11.68 -7.29
CA PRO A 38 -12.95 12.79 -6.89
C PRO A 38 -12.20 14.12 -6.95
N GLN A 39 -12.90 15.21 -7.30
CA GLN A 39 -12.30 16.55 -7.26
C GLN A 39 -11.99 16.97 -5.83
N LYS A 40 -12.92 16.67 -4.93
CA LYS A 40 -12.77 16.89 -3.48
C LYS A 40 -13.63 15.88 -2.74
N GLN A 41 -13.02 15.15 -1.81
CA GLN A 41 -13.74 14.19 -0.96
C GLN A 41 -13.07 14.10 0.40
N THR A 42 -13.88 13.94 1.45
CA THR A 42 -13.40 13.62 2.81
C THR A 42 -14.08 12.34 3.29
N LEU A 43 -13.27 11.35 3.65
CA LEU A 43 -13.70 10.10 4.26
C LEU A 43 -13.27 10.09 5.72
N THR A 44 -14.23 9.86 6.63
CA THR A 44 -13.94 9.74 8.07
C THR A 44 -14.20 8.30 8.51
N TYR A 45 -13.28 7.76 9.30
CA TYR A 45 -13.37 6.39 9.82
C TYR A 45 -13.28 6.39 11.34
N SER A 46 -14.11 5.57 11.99
CA SER A 46 -13.82 5.10 13.35
C SER A 46 -12.79 4.00 13.27
N VAL A 47 -11.88 3.95 14.25
CA VAL A 47 -10.86 2.93 14.38
C VAL A 47 -11.08 2.15 15.66
N ASP A 48 -11.24 0.82 15.53
CA ASP A 48 -11.38 -0.08 16.66
C ASP A 48 -10.14 -0.97 16.78
N TRP A 49 -9.67 -1.16 18.00
CA TRP A 49 -8.73 -2.22 18.34
C TRP A 49 -9.49 -3.37 18.99
N ARG A 50 -9.55 -4.51 18.27
CA ARG A 50 -10.44 -5.63 18.61
C ARG A 50 -11.90 -5.14 18.67
N VAL A 51 -12.45 -4.92 19.86
CA VAL A 51 -13.82 -4.44 20.10
C VAL A 51 -13.86 -3.06 20.77
N PHE A 52 -12.69 -2.48 21.07
CA PHE A 52 -12.61 -1.21 21.80
C PHE A 52 -12.41 -0.05 20.81
N PRO A 53 -13.15 1.06 20.96
CA PRO A 53 -12.87 2.29 20.23
C PRO A 53 -11.44 2.74 20.52
N ALA A 54 -10.62 2.86 19.48
CA ALA A 54 -9.20 3.15 19.60
C ALA A 54 -8.80 4.49 19.01
N GLY A 55 -9.53 4.98 17.99
CA GLY A 55 -9.13 6.20 17.32
C GLY A 55 -10.08 6.64 16.23
N THR A 56 -9.62 7.64 15.48
CA THR A 56 -10.24 8.13 14.25
C THR A 56 -9.21 8.22 13.15
N ALA A 57 -9.65 8.07 11.91
CA ALA A 57 -8.84 8.37 10.75
C ALA A 57 -9.63 9.20 9.75
N VAL A 58 -8.96 10.14 9.09
CA VAL A 58 -9.58 11.02 8.08
C VAL A 58 -8.73 11.00 6.84
N VAL A 59 -9.36 10.73 5.70
CA VAL A 59 -8.71 10.78 4.38
C VAL A 59 -9.36 11.89 3.56
N ARG A 60 -8.54 12.74 2.94
CA ARG A 60 -8.99 13.82 2.07
C ARG A 60 -8.36 13.69 0.71
N PHE A 61 -9.17 13.93 -0.31
CA PHE A 61 -8.79 14.03 -1.71
C PHE A 61 -8.96 15.47 -2.16
N GLU A 62 -7.96 16.01 -2.84
CA GLU A 62 -8.00 17.36 -3.42
C GLU A 62 -7.28 17.36 -4.77
N ALA A 63 -8.05 17.58 -5.83
CA ALA A 63 -7.50 17.75 -7.17
C ALA A 63 -6.90 19.15 -7.36
N THR A 64 -5.68 19.22 -7.91
CA THR A 64 -5.01 20.46 -8.26
C THR A 64 -4.40 20.31 -9.67
N GLY A 65 -5.17 20.72 -10.69
CA GLY A 65 -4.78 20.51 -12.09
C GLY A 65 -4.68 19.01 -12.43
N GLU A 66 -3.51 18.61 -12.93
CA GLU A 66 -3.24 17.21 -13.29
C GLU A 66 -2.80 16.34 -12.10
N LYS A 67 -2.70 16.92 -10.90
CA LYS A 67 -2.29 16.22 -9.68
C LYS A 67 -3.47 15.99 -8.75
N GLU A 68 -3.39 14.88 -8.02
CA GLU A 68 -4.26 14.61 -6.89
C GLU A 68 -3.42 14.58 -5.62
N ARG A 69 -3.89 15.27 -4.59
CA ARG A 69 -3.34 15.16 -3.24
C ARG A 69 -4.25 14.30 -2.39
N ILE A 70 -3.69 13.25 -1.82
CA ILE A 70 -4.39 12.40 -0.85
C ILE A 70 -3.70 12.59 0.49
N THR A 71 -4.44 13.10 1.50
CA THR A 71 -3.93 13.20 2.88
C THR A 71 -4.68 12.21 3.76
N ALA A 72 -3.99 11.58 4.70
CA ALA A 72 -4.60 10.73 5.70
C ALA A 72 -4.02 11.04 7.08
N THR A 73 -4.89 11.18 8.08
CA THR A 73 -4.51 11.27 9.50
C THR A 73 -5.09 10.10 10.26
N ALA A 74 -4.39 9.63 11.28
CA ALA A 74 -4.88 8.61 12.19
C ALA A 74 -4.43 8.95 13.61
N ASP A 75 -5.41 9.15 14.50
CA ASP A 75 -5.17 9.57 15.87
C ASP A 75 -5.87 8.63 16.86
N THR A 76 -5.17 8.22 17.93
CA THR A 76 -5.76 7.47 19.04
C THR A 76 -6.57 8.39 19.94
N ILE A 77 -7.62 7.81 20.55
CA ILE A 77 -8.54 8.52 21.46
C ILE A 77 -8.67 7.81 22.81
N GLY A 78 -9.17 8.55 23.80
CA GLY A 78 -9.59 8.02 25.10
C GLY A 78 -8.50 7.23 25.84
N ALA A 79 -8.88 6.11 26.45
CA ALA A 79 -7.97 5.27 27.23
C ALA A 79 -6.85 4.63 26.39
N ILE A 80 -7.10 4.35 25.11
CA ILE A 80 -6.08 3.80 24.21
C ILE A 80 -4.96 4.82 24.00
N ASN A 81 -5.29 6.10 23.87
CA ASN A 81 -4.30 7.15 23.72
C ASN A 81 -3.36 7.28 24.94
N LEU A 82 -3.84 6.95 26.14
CA LEU A 82 -3.02 6.93 27.36
C LEU A 82 -2.07 5.71 27.39
N LEU A 83 -2.49 4.58 26.80
CA LEU A 83 -1.71 3.35 26.77
C LEU A 83 -0.70 3.34 25.62
N PHE A 84 -1.11 3.80 24.46
CA PHE A 84 -0.29 3.85 23.25
C PHE A 84 -0.75 4.99 22.36
N HIS A 85 -0.04 6.10 22.42
CA HIS A 85 -0.33 7.29 21.61
C HIS A 85 0.05 7.05 20.15
N VAL A 86 -0.89 7.27 19.24
CA VAL A 86 -0.66 7.31 17.79
C VAL A 86 -1.18 8.65 17.28
N SER A 87 -0.35 9.34 16.52
CA SER A 87 -0.72 10.50 15.71
C SER A 87 0.09 10.46 14.41
N ASP A 88 -0.54 9.93 13.38
CA ASP A 88 0.10 9.73 12.09
C ASP A 88 -0.50 10.67 11.05
N HIS A 89 0.37 11.25 10.24
CA HIS A 89 0.00 12.07 9.10
C HIS A 89 0.70 11.57 7.85
N PHE A 90 -0.08 11.30 6.80
CA PHE A 90 0.40 10.84 5.50
C PHE A 90 -0.10 11.80 4.41
N GLN A 91 0.74 12.06 3.42
CA GLN A 91 0.36 12.82 2.24
C GLN A 91 0.98 12.17 1.00
N ALA A 92 0.15 11.82 0.02
CA ALA A 92 0.58 11.40 -1.30
C ALA A 92 0.22 12.48 -2.33
N THR A 93 1.15 12.75 -3.25
CA THR A 93 0.89 13.52 -4.48
C THR A 93 1.02 12.56 -5.65
N ILE A 94 -0.03 12.46 -6.47
CA ILE A 94 -0.09 11.53 -7.59
C ILE A 94 -0.39 12.24 -8.92
N ASP A 95 0.11 11.67 -10.01
CA ASP A 95 -0.37 11.98 -11.36
C ASP A 95 -1.82 11.46 -11.47
N ARG A 96 -2.77 12.36 -11.64
CA ARG A 96 -4.21 12.04 -11.63
C ARG A 96 -4.64 11.17 -12.81
N THR A 97 -3.91 11.25 -13.92
CA THR A 97 -4.21 10.49 -15.14
C THR A 97 -3.70 9.06 -15.07
N LYS A 98 -2.48 8.89 -14.55
CA LYS A 98 -1.78 7.60 -14.52
C LYS A 98 -1.92 6.88 -13.20
N GLY A 99 -2.23 7.60 -12.09
CA GLY A 99 -2.24 7.06 -10.74
C GLY A 99 -0.85 6.82 -10.14
N CYS A 100 0.21 7.32 -10.80
CA CYS A 100 1.58 7.18 -10.31
C CYS A 100 1.82 8.11 -9.13
N THR A 101 2.39 7.60 -8.04
CA THR A 101 2.87 8.44 -6.94
C THR A 101 4.08 9.25 -7.40
N GLU A 102 4.08 10.54 -7.16
CA GLU A 102 5.23 11.42 -7.35
C GLU A 102 5.98 11.63 -6.04
N GLU A 103 5.24 11.85 -4.96
CA GLU A 103 5.80 12.07 -3.62
C GLU A 103 4.89 11.47 -2.56
N PHE A 104 5.48 10.89 -1.52
CA PHE A 104 4.78 10.35 -0.36
C PHE A 104 5.47 10.75 0.93
N ASP A 105 4.84 11.62 1.71
CA ASP A 105 5.29 12.06 3.01
C ASP A 105 4.63 11.28 4.13
N LYS A 106 5.41 10.95 5.15
CA LYS A 106 4.92 10.34 6.39
C LYS A 106 5.51 11.08 7.58
N GLN A 107 4.64 11.45 8.50
CA GLN A 107 5.01 11.89 9.84
C GLN A 107 4.29 10.95 10.80
N THR A 108 5.03 10.11 11.49
CA THR A 108 4.46 9.07 12.35
C THR A 108 4.91 9.26 13.78
N VAL A 109 3.94 9.20 14.70
CA VAL A 109 4.15 9.16 16.14
C VAL A 109 3.42 7.94 16.68
N GLU A 110 4.18 6.88 16.97
CA GLU A 110 3.67 5.60 17.46
C GLU A 110 4.33 5.26 18.81
N GLY A 111 3.71 5.65 19.90
CA GLY A 111 4.27 5.55 21.23
C GLY A 111 5.56 6.38 21.36
N ARG A 112 6.71 5.69 21.53
CA ARG A 112 8.03 6.35 21.61
C ARG A 112 8.71 6.53 20.26
N ARG A 113 8.20 5.93 19.21
CA ARG A 113 8.76 6.03 17.87
C ARG A 113 8.21 7.26 17.18
N GLN A 114 9.08 8.14 16.71
CA GLN A 114 8.72 9.32 15.94
C GLN A 114 9.62 9.38 14.71
N VAL A 115 9.01 9.32 13.52
CA VAL A 115 9.75 9.27 12.25
C VAL A 115 9.06 10.15 11.22
N ASN A 116 9.86 10.99 10.58
CA ASN A 116 9.45 11.72 9.38
C ASN A 116 10.17 11.11 8.18
N SER A 117 9.45 10.90 7.09
CA SER A 117 10.05 10.45 5.84
C SER A 117 9.36 11.05 4.63
N THR A 118 10.14 11.34 3.61
CA THR A 118 9.69 11.74 2.27
C THR A 118 10.24 10.75 1.26
N LEU A 119 9.36 10.18 0.46
CA LEU A 119 9.68 9.28 -0.65
C LEU A 119 9.30 9.98 -1.96
N ARG A 120 10.29 10.28 -2.80
CA ARG A 120 10.08 10.91 -4.13
C ARG A 120 10.34 9.91 -5.24
N MET A 121 9.53 9.97 -6.30
CA MET A 121 9.69 9.17 -7.50
C MET A 121 10.24 10.04 -8.62
N ASP A 122 11.48 9.81 -9.03
CA ASP A 122 12.08 10.42 -10.21
C ASP A 122 11.95 9.46 -11.40
N TYR A 123 10.85 9.62 -12.14
CA TYR A 123 10.58 8.78 -13.31
C TYR A 123 11.52 9.06 -14.47
N GLY A 124 12.11 10.26 -14.54
CA GLY A 124 13.10 10.62 -15.55
C GLY A 124 14.40 9.87 -15.37
N GLN A 125 14.80 9.63 -14.13
CA GLN A 125 15.99 8.87 -13.76
C GLN A 125 15.68 7.42 -13.36
N SER A 126 14.43 7.00 -13.43
CA SER A 126 13.96 5.65 -13.05
C SER A 126 14.40 5.25 -11.64
N LYS A 127 14.28 6.16 -10.68
CA LYS A 127 14.65 5.91 -9.28
C LYS A 127 13.64 6.50 -8.29
N SER A 128 13.57 5.89 -7.11
CA SER A 128 12.95 6.46 -5.92
C SER A 128 14.02 6.96 -4.96
N ILE A 129 13.72 8.03 -4.23
CA ILE A 129 14.60 8.67 -3.27
C ILE A 129 13.85 8.75 -1.94
N LEU A 130 14.36 8.06 -0.93
CA LEU A 130 13.83 8.07 0.44
C LEU A 130 14.74 8.90 1.33
N ASP A 131 14.19 9.95 1.92
CA ASP A 131 14.78 10.69 3.03
C ASP A 131 13.97 10.38 4.31
N GLU A 132 14.61 9.83 5.33
CA GLU A 132 13.97 9.47 6.60
C GLU A 132 14.75 10.05 7.77
N LYS A 133 14.07 10.58 8.77
CA LYS A 133 14.66 11.07 10.02
C LYS A 133 13.90 10.52 11.22
N ASN A 134 14.62 9.88 12.12
CA ASN A 134 14.13 9.55 13.44
C ASN A 134 14.17 10.81 14.31
N MET A 135 13.00 11.29 14.73
CA MET A 135 12.85 12.56 15.46
C MET A 135 13.29 12.47 16.92
N VAL A 136 13.39 11.25 17.47
CA VAL A 136 13.84 11.01 18.86
C VAL A 136 15.37 10.95 18.93
N THR A 137 16.00 10.22 17.99
CA THR A 137 17.46 10.00 18.01
C THR A 137 18.22 10.99 17.14
N GLY A 138 17.54 11.72 16.25
CA GLY A 138 18.14 12.60 15.25
C GLY A 138 18.80 11.88 14.07
N VAL A 139 18.81 10.55 14.06
CA VAL A 139 19.42 9.76 12.98
C VAL A 139 18.65 9.94 11.68
N SER A 140 19.37 10.29 10.62
CA SER A 140 18.84 10.43 9.27
C SER A 140 19.31 9.30 8.38
N LYS A 141 18.47 8.94 7.38
CA LYS A 141 18.74 7.93 6.38
C LYS A 141 18.37 8.50 5.00
N HIS A 142 19.26 8.32 4.03
CA HIS A 142 19.02 8.65 2.63
C HIS A 142 19.26 7.41 1.79
N VAL A 143 18.30 7.05 0.93
CA VAL A 143 18.41 5.85 0.08
C VAL A 143 17.84 6.15 -1.29
N GLU A 144 18.59 5.80 -2.32
CA GLU A 144 18.13 5.75 -3.69
C GLU A 144 17.94 4.30 -4.11
N SER A 145 16.86 4.02 -4.84
CA SER A 145 16.55 2.67 -5.35
C SER A 145 15.97 2.76 -6.77
N PRO A 146 16.37 1.87 -7.69
CA PRO A 146 15.78 1.87 -9.02
C PRO A 146 14.29 1.52 -8.96
N ILE A 147 13.47 2.13 -9.83
CA ILE A 147 12.06 1.79 -10.01
C ILE A 147 11.80 1.37 -11.46
N PRO A 148 10.97 0.34 -11.71
CA PRO A 148 10.75 -0.18 -13.07
C PRO A 148 9.80 0.70 -13.92
N GLY A 149 9.13 1.68 -13.31
CA GLY A 149 8.16 2.55 -13.99
C GLY A 149 7.19 3.17 -13.01
N CYS A 150 5.93 3.36 -13.42
CA CYS A 150 4.88 3.92 -12.58
C CYS A 150 4.62 3.05 -11.35
N MET A 151 4.79 3.62 -10.17
CA MET A 151 4.64 2.95 -8.88
C MET A 151 3.60 3.67 -8.03
N THR A 152 3.01 2.95 -7.07
CA THR A 152 2.19 3.53 -6.01
C THR A 152 2.92 3.50 -4.68
N ASP A 153 2.54 4.36 -3.76
CA ASP A 153 2.78 4.22 -2.32
C ASP A 153 1.63 3.47 -1.65
N LEU A 154 1.76 3.22 -0.35
CA LEU A 154 0.77 2.46 0.42
C LEU A 154 -0.62 3.14 0.41
N LEU A 155 -0.68 4.46 0.59
CA LEU A 155 -1.94 5.22 0.61
C LEU A 155 -2.58 5.23 -0.77
N THR A 156 -1.79 5.58 -1.79
CA THR A 156 -2.24 5.56 -3.19
C THR A 156 -2.71 4.18 -3.62
N GLY A 157 -1.99 3.11 -3.26
CA GLY A 157 -2.35 1.73 -3.63
C GLY A 157 -3.74 1.31 -3.13
N VAL A 158 -4.13 1.71 -1.90
CA VAL A 158 -5.47 1.45 -1.36
C VAL A 158 -6.55 2.12 -2.21
N PHE A 159 -6.38 3.40 -2.53
CA PHE A 159 -7.40 4.16 -3.25
C PHE A 159 -7.35 3.94 -4.77
N TYR A 160 -6.17 3.62 -5.32
CA TYR A 160 -6.05 3.22 -6.72
C TYR A 160 -6.76 1.91 -7.03
N THR A 161 -6.84 0.99 -6.06
CA THR A 161 -7.63 -0.25 -6.16
C THR A 161 -9.09 0.03 -6.56
N ALA A 162 -9.68 1.13 -6.08
CA ALA A 162 -11.04 1.54 -6.47
C ALA A 162 -11.18 1.85 -7.97
N SER A 163 -10.09 2.16 -8.66
CA SER A 163 -10.08 2.43 -10.10
C SER A 163 -10.10 1.16 -10.96
N GLN A 164 -9.89 0.00 -10.35
CA GLN A 164 -9.77 -1.27 -11.06
C GLN A 164 -11.12 -2.01 -11.11
N PRO A 165 -11.33 -2.90 -12.10
CA PRO A 165 -12.46 -3.82 -12.06
C PRO A 165 -12.30 -4.77 -10.86
N LEU A 166 -13.30 -4.79 -9.96
CA LEU A 166 -13.29 -5.67 -8.80
C LEU A 166 -14.20 -6.88 -9.04
N GLU A 167 -13.76 -7.78 -9.90
CA GLU A 167 -14.48 -9.00 -10.24
C GLU A 167 -14.02 -10.16 -9.35
N VAL A 168 -14.96 -10.82 -8.66
CA VAL A 168 -14.65 -11.93 -7.77
C VAL A 168 -13.95 -13.07 -8.52
N GLY A 169 -12.80 -13.48 -7.98
CA GLY A 169 -11.96 -14.52 -8.58
C GLY A 169 -10.94 -14.00 -9.61
N HIS A 170 -10.93 -12.70 -9.91
CA HIS A 170 -9.92 -12.09 -10.75
C HIS A 170 -8.94 -11.26 -9.92
N ASP A 171 -7.72 -11.75 -9.80
CA ASP A 171 -6.65 -11.06 -9.08
C ASP A 171 -5.92 -10.11 -10.04
N PHE A 172 -5.44 -8.99 -9.51
CA PHE A 172 -4.58 -8.07 -10.24
C PHE A 172 -3.41 -7.60 -9.37
N VAL A 173 -2.41 -6.97 -10.00
CA VAL A 173 -1.19 -6.54 -9.28
C VAL A 173 -1.10 -5.03 -9.28
N ILE A 174 -0.80 -4.48 -8.10
CA ILE A 174 -0.42 -3.07 -7.91
C ILE A 174 1.08 -3.01 -7.57
N PRO A 175 1.91 -2.34 -8.39
CA PRO A 175 3.30 -2.09 -8.08
C PRO A 175 3.40 -1.04 -6.96
N LEU A 176 4.03 -1.40 -5.85
CA LEU A 176 4.14 -0.56 -4.67
C LEU A 176 5.61 -0.33 -4.29
N VAL A 177 5.97 0.92 -3.98
CA VAL A 177 7.24 1.24 -3.33
C VAL A 177 7.02 1.30 -1.82
N ASP A 178 7.70 0.42 -1.10
CA ASP A 178 7.74 0.40 0.36
C ASP A 178 9.17 0.71 0.83
N ALA A 179 9.39 1.96 1.18
CA ALA A 179 10.69 2.48 1.59
C ALA A 179 11.79 2.20 0.53
N MET A 180 12.51 1.09 0.66
CA MET A 180 13.63 0.69 -0.23
C MET A 180 13.25 -0.45 -1.18
N HIS A 181 12.02 -0.95 -1.10
CA HIS A 181 11.62 -2.16 -1.81
C HIS A 181 10.50 -1.87 -2.79
N ASN A 182 10.70 -2.30 -4.01
CA ASN A 182 9.63 -2.37 -5.00
C ASN A 182 8.94 -3.72 -4.82
N VAL A 183 7.64 -3.69 -4.54
CA VAL A 183 6.88 -4.88 -4.19
C VAL A 183 5.67 -5.02 -5.11
N PRO A 184 5.54 -6.11 -5.87
CA PRO A 184 4.28 -6.44 -6.52
C PRO A 184 3.28 -6.89 -5.45
N VAL A 185 2.21 -6.13 -5.28
CA VAL A 185 1.12 -6.47 -4.36
C VAL A 185 -0.01 -7.08 -5.17
N THR A 186 -0.29 -8.36 -4.92
CA THR A 186 -1.44 -9.04 -5.52
C THR A 186 -2.69 -8.68 -4.74
N MET A 187 -3.65 -8.09 -5.43
CA MET A 187 -4.98 -7.74 -4.92
C MET A 187 -5.92 -8.88 -5.25
N LYS A 188 -6.23 -9.72 -4.26
CA LYS A 188 -7.14 -10.86 -4.41
C LYS A 188 -8.57 -10.41 -4.20
N VAL A 189 -9.42 -10.53 -5.21
CA VAL A 189 -10.85 -10.21 -5.13
C VAL A 189 -11.60 -11.45 -4.67
N GLU A 190 -11.88 -11.54 -3.35
CA GLU A 190 -12.29 -12.79 -2.71
C GLU A 190 -13.79 -13.08 -2.76
N GLY A 191 -14.64 -12.04 -2.65
CA GLY A 191 -16.09 -12.28 -2.56
C GLY A 191 -16.89 -11.02 -2.28
N ARG A 192 -18.21 -11.20 -2.22
CA ARG A 192 -19.18 -10.16 -1.89
C ARG A 192 -19.80 -10.44 -0.54
N GLU A 193 -19.97 -9.39 0.26
CA GLU A 193 -20.65 -9.46 1.56
C GLU A 193 -21.20 -8.08 1.96
N GLU A 194 -22.09 -8.07 2.94
CA GLU A 194 -22.64 -6.82 3.47
C GLU A 194 -21.83 -6.33 4.66
N ILE A 195 -21.47 -5.04 4.65
CA ILE A 195 -20.80 -4.37 5.76
C ILE A 195 -21.73 -3.32 6.35
N LYS A 196 -21.93 -3.40 7.65
CA LYS A 196 -22.72 -2.42 8.41
C LYS A 196 -21.79 -1.38 9.04
N THR A 197 -22.08 -0.11 8.80
CA THR A 197 -21.43 1.06 9.40
C THR A 197 -22.48 1.98 10.03
N SER A 198 -22.06 3.10 10.64
CA SER A 198 -22.98 4.14 11.12
C SER A 198 -23.73 4.85 9.98
N LEU A 199 -23.22 4.78 8.74
CA LEU A 199 -23.86 5.38 7.55
C LEU A 199 -24.89 4.43 6.89
N GLY A 200 -25.04 3.20 7.39
CA GLY A 200 -25.94 2.20 6.84
C GLY A 200 -25.26 0.88 6.50
N THR A 201 -25.98 0.04 5.75
CA THR A 201 -25.48 -1.24 5.25
C THR A 201 -25.09 -1.11 3.79
N PHE A 202 -23.88 -1.53 3.46
CA PHE A 202 -23.30 -1.46 2.13
C PHE A 202 -23.09 -2.88 1.57
N LYS A 203 -23.52 -3.11 0.34
CA LYS A 203 -23.06 -4.25 -0.44
C LYS A 203 -21.61 -3.99 -0.82
N THR A 204 -20.74 -4.94 -0.58
CA THR A 204 -19.29 -4.74 -0.75
C THR A 204 -18.62 -5.89 -1.45
N ILE A 205 -17.46 -5.59 -2.04
CA ILE A 205 -16.50 -6.53 -2.58
C ILE A 205 -15.29 -6.53 -1.66
N ARG A 206 -14.92 -7.72 -1.15
CA ARG A 206 -13.75 -7.89 -0.29
C ARG A 206 -12.51 -8.14 -1.12
N VAL A 207 -11.48 -7.34 -0.88
CA VAL A 207 -10.16 -7.46 -1.52
C VAL A 207 -9.09 -7.69 -0.46
N GLN A 208 -8.22 -8.68 -0.69
CA GLN A 208 -7.08 -8.98 0.16
C GLN A 208 -5.77 -8.63 -0.56
N PRO A 209 -5.05 -7.57 -0.17
CA PRO A 209 -3.69 -7.34 -0.63
C PRO A 209 -2.74 -8.38 -0.04
N THR A 210 -1.92 -9.01 -0.90
CA THR A 210 -0.90 -9.99 -0.51
C THR A 210 0.42 -9.68 -1.18
N ALA A 211 1.53 -9.87 -0.48
CA ALA A 211 2.87 -9.68 -1.02
C ALA A 211 3.88 -10.63 -0.39
N ALA A 212 4.95 -10.93 -1.13
CA ALA A 212 6.04 -11.78 -0.64
C ALA A 212 7.02 -11.04 0.27
N ALA A 213 7.03 -9.70 0.23
CA ALA A 213 7.94 -8.84 0.98
C ALA A 213 7.25 -7.52 1.38
N GLY A 214 7.98 -6.64 2.06
CA GLY A 214 7.56 -5.29 2.39
C GLY A 214 6.50 -5.19 3.48
N VAL A 215 5.91 -4.01 3.60
CA VAL A 215 4.92 -3.67 4.65
C VAL A 215 3.69 -4.57 4.60
N VAL A 216 3.20 -4.92 3.42
CA VAL A 216 2.01 -5.77 3.23
C VAL A 216 2.22 -7.15 3.85
N LYS A 217 3.40 -7.78 3.62
CA LYS A 217 3.75 -9.05 4.25
C LYS A 217 3.88 -8.92 5.76
N ASN A 218 4.52 -7.85 6.23
CA ASN A 218 4.90 -7.67 7.63
C ASN A 218 3.74 -7.20 8.52
N ARG A 219 2.69 -6.62 7.94
CA ARG A 219 1.49 -6.14 8.66
C ARG A 219 0.42 -7.22 8.87
N GLY A 220 0.72 -8.48 8.59
CA GLY A 220 -0.23 -9.59 8.75
C GLY A 220 -1.27 -9.64 7.63
N ASN A 221 -2.46 -10.15 7.95
CA ASN A 221 -3.54 -10.20 6.96
C ASN A 221 -4.33 -8.90 6.96
N ILE A 222 -4.44 -8.28 5.78
CA ILE A 222 -5.20 -7.06 5.54
C ILE A 222 -6.37 -7.41 4.62
N TRP A 223 -7.54 -6.84 4.87
CA TRP A 223 -8.70 -6.88 3.99
C TRP A 223 -9.29 -5.49 3.87
N ILE A 224 -9.77 -5.18 2.67
CA ILE A 224 -10.45 -3.93 2.35
C ILE A 224 -11.78 -4.28 1.69
N TRP A 225 -12.84 -3.64 2.15
CA TRP A 225 -14.19 -3.78 1.60
C TRP A 225 -14.54 -2.52 0.84
N TYR A 226 -14.69 -2.67 -0.47
CA TYR A 226 -15.11 -1.60 -1.37
C TYR A 226 -16.60 -1.75 -1.67
N THR A 227 -17.34 -0.65 -1.84
CA THR A 227 -18.75 -0.74 -2.28
C THR A 227 -18.84 -1.47 -3.63
N ASP A 228 -19.91 -2.30 -3.78
CA ASP A 228 -20.22 -3.02 -5.02
C ASP A 228 -21.03 -2.10 -5.96
N ASP A 229 -20.44 -0.95 -6.29
CA ASP A 229 -20.96 0.06 -7.21
C ASP A 229 -19.78 0.71 -7.96
N ASP A 230 -20.07 1.61 -8.91
CA ASP A 230 -19.03 2.25 -9.76
C ASP A 230 -18.03 3.13 -8.98
N ARG A 231 -18.28 3.46 -7.72
CA ARG A 231 -17.37 4.28 -6.93
C ARG A 231 -16.28 3.44 -6.26
N HIS A 232 -16.55 2.16 -5.97
CA HIS A 232 -15.69 1.28 -5.17
C HIS A 232 -15.15 2.00 -3.91
N LEU A 233 -16.07 2.62 -3.15
CA LEU A 233 -15.71 3.35 -1.94
C LEU A 233 -15.21 2.38 -0.86
N PRO A 234 -14.00 2.55 -0.27
CA PRO A 234 -13.55 1.69 0.81
C PRO A 234 -14.32 2.00 2.10
N VAL A 235 -15.27 1.13 2.47
CA VAL A 235 -16.15 1.31 3.63
C VAL A 235 -15.62 0.66 4.90
N GLN A 236 -14.75 -0.35 4.75
CA GLN A 236 -14.06 -0.97 5.86
C GLN A 236 -12.66 -1.41 5.46
N MET A 237 -11.70 -1.25 6.36
CA MET A 237 -10.37 -1.86 6.26
C MET A 237 -10.08 -2.59 7.57
N ARG A 238 -9.51 -3.79 7.50
CA ARG A 238 -9.16 -4.60 8.66
C ARG A 238 -7.75 -5.16 8.52
N ALA A 239 -6.93 -4.94 9.53
CA ALA A 239 -5.61 -5.53 9.64
C ALA A 239 -5.57 -6.49 10.85
N ARG A 240 -5.23 -7.76 10.60
CA ARG A 240 -5.05 -8.77 11.65
C ARG A 240 -3.58 -8.88 11.98
N LEU A 241 -3.18 -8.27 13.07
CA LEU A 241 -1.81 -8.22 13.56
C LEU A 241 -1.60 -9.28 14.66
N PHE A 242 -0.34 -9.58 15.03
CA PHE A 242 -0.05 -10.56 16.08
C PHE A 242 -0.60 -10.16 17.46
N TRP A 243 -0.72 -8.85 17.73
CA TRP A 243 -1.23 -8.30 19.00
C TRP A 243 -2.71 -7.94 18.96
N GLY A 244 -3.41 -8.16 17.86
CA GLY A 244 -4.85 -7.93 17.74
C GLY A 244 -5.28 -7.50 16.35
N THR A 245 -6.55 -7.18 16.24
CA THR A 245 -7.16 -6.71 14.99
C THR A 245 -7.45 -5.22 15.10
N ILE A 246 -7.03 -4.46 14.09
CA ILE A 246 -7.45 -3.07 13.89
C ILE A 246 -8.50 -3.06 12.79
N THR A 247 -9.60 -2.35 13.02
CA THR A 247 -10.66 -2.18 12.03
C THR A 247 -11.00 -0.72 11.88
N PHE A 248 -10.92 -0.22 10.65
CA PHE A 248 -11.41 1.09 10.24
C PHE A 248 -12.81 0.90 9.64
N ARG A 249 -13.80 1.68 10.08
CA ARG A 249 -15.16 1.69 9.52
C ARG A 249 -15.55 3.10 9.11
N LEU A 250 -16.06 3.24 7.91
CA LEU A 250 -16.51 4.52 7.38
C LEU A 250 -17.66 5.08 8.23
N THR A 251 -17.49 6.31 8.72
CA THR A 251 -18.47 7.04 9.55
C THR A 251 -18.87 8.39 8.95
N GLY A 252 -18.16 8.87 7.93
CA GLY A 252 -18.46 10.09 7.19
C GLY A 252 -17.94 10.04 5.76
N ASN A 253 -18.70 10.61 4.84
CA ASN A 253 -18.33 10.74 3.42
C ASN A 253 -18.90 12.06 2.87
N ASP A 254 -18.05 13.09 2.83
CA ASP A 254 -18.38 14.39 2.26
C ASP A 254 -17.76 14.47 0.86
N TYR A 255 -18.62 14.46 -0.14
CA TYR A 255 -18.25 14.54 -1.55
C TYR A 255 -18.70 15.89 -2.13
N LYS A 256 -17.79 16.60 -2.83
CA LYS A 256 -18.06 17.86 -3.54
C LYS A 256 -17.52 17.83 -4.95
#